data_7fdc89c64c5ef86cd70cde2520815c97
#
_entry.id   7fdc89c64c5ef86cd70cde2520815c97
#
_cell.length_a   1.000
_cell.length_b   1.000
_cell.length_c   1.000
_cell.angle_alpha   90.00
_cell.angle_beta   90.00
_cell.angle_gamma   90.00
#
_symmetry.space_group_name_H-M   'P 1'
#
loop_
_entity.id
_entity.type
_entity.pdbx_description
1 polymer ?
#
loop_
_entity_poly.entity_id
_entity_poly.type
_entity_poly.pdbx_seq_one_letter_code
_entity_poly.pdbx_strand_id
1 'polypeptide(L)'
;MEIVVRTSQGLVAGLVDNGVRTWRGVPFGADTSGKHRWRAPRAAHQWRGVRDCTAYGPIAPQPIYSWTDQVQGSEDCLNLDIVRPDSDDELPVVVYLHGGSFIVGASHQSVLQGHTFVKNLDVVYVSINFRLGALGYLNMHSV
;
A
#
# COMPACT_ATOMS: atom_id res chain seq x y z
N MET A 1 -16.28 -13.26 -2.32
CA MET A 1 -16.08 -13.72 -3.72
C MET A 1 -14.76 -13.13 -4.20
N GLU A 2 -14.00 -13.87 -5.00
CA GLU A 2 -12.73 -13.38 -5.57
C GLU A 2 -12.99 -12.63 -6.89
N ILE A 3 -12.24 -11.57 -7.13
CA ILE A 3 -12.26 -10.78 -8.37
C ILE A 3 -10.85 -10.58 -8.89
N VAL A 4 -10.64 -10.78 -10.20
CA VAL A 4 -9.33 -10.62 -10.85
C VAL A 4 -9.38 -9.45 -11.82
N VAL A 5 -8.40 -8.56 -11.69
CA VAL A 5 -8.22 -7.41 -12.61
C VAL A 5 -6.81 -7.38 -13.20
N ARG A 6 -6.68 -6.76 -14.36
CA ARG A 6 -5.40 -6.55 -15.05
C ARG A 6 -4.81 -5.20 -14.68
N THR A 7 -3.55 -5.21 -14.29
CA THR A 7 -2.72 -4.01 -14.11
C THR A 7 -1.62 -3.97 -15.19
N SER A 8 -0.86 -2.89 -15.24
CA SER A 8 0.31 -2.77 -16.12
C SER A 8 1.43 -3.77 -15.77
N GLN A 9 1.47 -4.27 -14.54
CA GLN A 9 2.48 -5.22 -14.07
C GLN A 9 2.02 -6.68 -14.19
N GLY A 10 0.70 -6.96 -14.16
CA GLY A 10 0.17 -8.32 -14.22
C GLY A 10 -1.27 -8.39 -13.70
N LEU A 11 -1.78 -9.61 -13.52
CA LEU A 11 -3.10 -9.84 -12.94
C LEU A 11 -3.04 -9.82 -11.41
N VAL A 12 -4.04 -9.25 -10.75
CA VAL A 12 -4.20 -9.24 -9.29
C VAL A 12 -5.58 -9.78 -8.91
N ALA A 13 -5.61 -10.67 -7.93
CA ALA A 13 -6.83 -11.16 -7.31
C ALA A 13 -7.13 -10.35 -6.06
N GLY A 14 -8.37 -9.92 -5.91
CA GLY A 14 -8.90 -9.21 -4.76
C GLY A 14 -10.18 -9.85 -4.24
N LEU A 15 -10.85 -9.19 -3.34
CA LEU A 15 -12.07 -9.64 -2.69
C LEU A 15 -13.25 -8.73 -3.02
N VAL A 16 -14.43 -9.33 -3.16
CA VAL A 16 -15.71 -8.63 -3.16
C VAL A 16 -16.44 -9.00 -1.89
N ASP A 17 -16.71 -8.03 -1.05
CA ASP A 17 -17.44 -8.21 0.20
C ASP A 17 -18.24 -6.95 0.56
N ASN A 18 -19.47 -7.16 1.06
CA ASN A 18 -20.34 -6.09 1.55
C ASN A 18 -20.48 -4.89 0.56
N GLY A 19 -20.56 -5.16 -0.74
CA GLY A 19 -20.75 -4.13 -1.79
C GLY A 19 -19.50 -3.30 -2.08
N VAL A 20 -18.32 -3.79 -1.73
CA VAL A 20 -17.03 -3.19 -2.11
C VAL A 20 -16.09 -4.23 -2.68
N ARG A 21 -15.22 -3.78 -3.59
CA ARG A 21 -14.08 -4.54 -4.11
C ARG A 21 -12.80 -4.04 -3.44
N THR A 22 -11.94 -4.96 -3.03
CA THR A 22 -10.66 -4.61 -2.39
C THR A 22 -9.52 -5.39 -3.01
N TRP A 23 -8.40 -4.71 -3.25
CA TRP A 23 -7.10 -5.31 -3.57
C TRP A 23 -6.08 -4.76 -2.58
N ARG A 24 -5.41 -5.66 -1.85
CA ARG A 24 -4.52 -5.32 -0.74
C ARG A 24 -3.08 -5.70 -1.06
N GLY A 25 -2.14 -4.89 -0.62
CA GLY A 25 -0.72 -5.17 -0.81
C GLY A 25 -0.28 -5.22 -2.28
N VAL A 26 -0.93 -4.46 -3.16
CA VAL A 26 -0.56 -4.37 -4.58
C VAL A 26 0.77 -3.63 -4.69
N PRO A 27 1.85 -4.25 -5.24
CA PRO A 27 3.14 -3.57 -5.33
C PRO A 27 3.11 -2.47 -6.39
N PHE A 28 3.56 -1.28 -6.04
CA PHE A 28 3.81 -0.19 -6.97
C PHE A 28 5.30 0.10 -7.15
N GLY A 29 6.15 -0.38 -6.27
CA GLY A 29 7.60 -0.29 -6.34
C GLY A 29 8.27 -1.66 -6.20
N ALA A 30 9.49 -1.77 -6.68
CA ALA A 30 10.35 -2.92 -6.46
C ALA A 30 10.93 -2.88 -5.04
N ASP A 31 11.35 -4.04 -4.53
CA ASP A 31 12.01 -4.20 -3.23
C ASP A 31 13.13 -3.16 -3.04
N THR A 32 13.07 -2.45 -1.93
CA THR A 32 14.00 -1.39 -1.53
C THR A 32 14.99 -1.84 -0.45
N SER A 33 15.06 -3.13 -0.16
CA SER A 33 15.96 -3.71 0.83
C SER A 33 17.41 -3.89 0.33
N GLY A 34 18.30 -4.21 1.23
CA GLY A 34 19.68 -4.61 0.96
C GLY A 34 20.44 -3.56 0.13
N LYS A 35 20.96 -3.96 -1.03
CA LYS A 35 21.72 -3.07 -1.94
C LYS A 35 20.91 -1.91 -2.54
N HIS A 36 19.60 -1.93 -2.37
CA HIS A 36 18.68 -0.89 -2.85
C HIS A 36 18.22 0.07 -1.75
N ARG A 37 18.65 -0.17 -0.51
CA ARG A 37 18.40 0.73 0.62
C ARG A 37 18.96 2.13 0.31
N TRP A 38 18.22 3.16 0.69
CA TRP A 38 18.50 4.59 0.44
C TRP A 38 18.64 5.01 -1.02
N ARG A 39 18.36 4.11 -1.97
CA ARG A 39 18.33 4.46 -3.40
C ARG A 39 16.95 4.94 -3.82
N ALA A 40 16.89 5.63 -4.95
CA ALA A 40 15.61 5.98 -5.58
C ALA A 40 14.76 4.72 -5.81
N PRO A 41 13.44 4.79 -5.61
CA PRO A 41 12.56 3.67 -5.87
C PRO A 41 12.56 3.32 -7.36
N ARG A 42 12.35 2.06 -7.65
CA ARG A 42 12.21 1.52 -9.01
C ARG A 42 10.78 1.02 -9.20
N ALA A 43 10.32 0.99 -10.44
CA ALA A 43 9.01 0.42 -10.76
C ALA A 43 8.91 -1.05 -10.30
N ALA A 44 7.72 -1.47 -9.88
CA ALA A 44 7.46 -2.86 -9.57
C ALA A 44 7.73 -3.75 -10.79
N HIS A 45 8.30 -4.93 -10.55
CA HIS A 45 8.54 -5.91 -11.61
C HIS A 45 7.21 -6.47 -12.12
N GLN A 46 7.15 -6.76 -13.42
CA GLN A 46 6.03 -7.51 -13.97
C GLN A 46 6.06 -8.96 -13.45
N TRP A 47 4.88 -9.52 -13.26
CA TRP A 47 4.72 -10.93 -12.85
C TRP A 47 3.85 -11.70 -13.83
N ARG A 48 4.05 -13.01 -13.86
CA ARG A 48 3.21 -13.96 -14.60
C ARG A 48 2.15 -14.56 -13.67
N GLY A 49 1.03 -14.95 -14.25
CA GLY A 49 -0.09 -15.50 -13.48
C GLY A 49 -0.87 -14.45 -12.70
N VAL A 50 -1.64 -14.88 -11.74
CA VAL A 50 -2.47 -14.03 -10.88
C VAL A 50 -1.77 -13.88 -9.53
N ARG A 51 -1.52 -12.64 -9.13
CA ARG A 51 -0.97 -12.32 -7.80
C ARG A 51 -2.12 -12.22 -6.79
N ASP A 52 -2.00 -12.94 -5.69
CA ASP A 52 -2.93 -12.82 -4.58
C ASP A 52 -2.75 -11.46 -3.89
N CYS A 53 -3.80 -10.64 -3.91
CA CYS A 53 -3.92 -9.35 -3.26
C CYS A 53 -5.13 -9.32 -2.31
N THR A 54 -5.41 -10.41 -1.62
CA THR A 54 -6.48 -10.54 -0.63
C THR A 54 -6.04 -10.15 0.78
N ALA A 55 -4.73 -10.15 1.06
CA ALA A 55 -4.13 -9.79 2.34
C ALA A 55 -3.31 -8.49 2.23
N TYR A 56 -3.26 -7.72 3.32
CA TYR A 56 -2.44 -6.52 3.39
C TYR A 56 -0.95 -6.84 3.23
N GLY A 57 -0.26 -5.97 2.51
CA GLY A 57 1.18 -6.05 2.33
C GLY A 57 1.97 -5.58 3.57
N PRO A 58 3.30 -5.79 3.56
CA PRO A 58 4.14 -5.32 4.66
C PRO A 58 4.16 -3.78 4.73
N ILE A 59 4.16 -3.27 5.96
CA ILE A 59 4.36 -1.85 6.27
C ILE A 59 5.86 -1.52 6.30
N ALA A 60 6.20 -0.23 6.23
CA ALA A 60 7.57 0.21 6.39
C ALA A 60 8.14 -0.14 7.77
N PRO A 61 9.45 -0.37 7.90
CA PRO A 61 10.10 -0.56 9.20
C PRO A 61 9.80 0.62 10.12
N GLN A 62 9.28 0.32 11.30
CA GLN A 62 8.87 1.31 12.29
C GLN A 62 8.82 0.68 13.69
N PRO A 63 8.94 1.46 14.79
CA PRO A 63 8.77 0.93 16.13
C PRO A 63 7.35 0.40 16.33
N ILE A 64 7.22 -0.70 17.09
CA ILE A 64 5.89 -1.23 17.48
C ILE A 64 5.18 -0.20 18.36
N TYR A 65 5.92 0.38 19.31
CA TYR A 65 5.47 1.48 20.15
C TYR A 65 6.61 2.50 20.30
N SER A 66 6.27 3.76 20.52
CA SER A 66 7.23 4.85 20.65
C SER A 66 8.24 4.71 21.81
N TRP A 67 7.99 3.79 22.73
CA TRP A 67 8.81 3.54 23.93
C TRP A 67 9.51 2.16 23.92
N THR A 68 9.54 1.48 22.78
CA THR A 68 10.21 0.18 22.66
C THR A 68 11.28 0.21 21.58
N ASP A 69 12.33 -0.61 21.75
CA ASP A 69 13.36 -0.85 20.74
C ASP A 69 12.93 -1.92 19.73
N GLN A 70 11.69 -2.44 19.84
CA GLN A 70 11.16 -3.43 18.91
C GLN A 70 10.67 -2.77 17.63
N VAL A 71 11.12 -3.30 16.51
CA VAL A 71 10.78 -2.84 15.17
C VAL A 71 9.90 -3.87 14.46
N GLN A 72 8.89 -3.41 13.77
CA GLN A 72 8.03 -4.19 12.87
C GLN A 72 8.15 -3.68 11.43
N GLY A 73 7.61 -4.44 10.49
CA GLY A 73 7.58 -4.06 9.09
C GLY A 73 8.72 -4.63 8.27
N SER A 74 8.83 -4.20 7.03
CA SER A 74 9.80 -4.66 6.04
C SER A 74 10.27 -3.50 5.17
N GLU A 75 11.50 -3.54 4.71
CA GLU A 75 11.99 -2.59 3.71
C GLU A 75 11.33 -2.80 2.33
N ASP A 76 10.79 -4.01 2.06
CA ASP A 76 9.94 -4.27 0.89
C ASP A 76 8.50 -3.82 1.19
N CYS A 77 8.28 -2.53 1.29
CA CYS A 77 7.03 -1.92 1.74
C CYS A 77 6.32 -1.06 0.69
N LEU A 78 6.82 -1.01 -0.55
CA LEU A 78 6.21 -0.16 -1.58
C LEU A 78 4.99 -0.85 -2.21
N ASN A 79 3.94 -0.96 -1.42
CA ASN A 79 2.65 -1.53 -1.79
C ASN A 79 1.50 -0.59 -1.42
N LEU A 80 0.35 -0.83 -1.99
CA LEU A 80 -0.85 -0.03 -1.78
C LEU A 80 -2.09 -0.93 -1.66
N ASP A 81 -3.13 -0.35 -1.08
CA ASP A 81 -4.44 -0.97 -0.97
C ASP A 81 -5.45 -0.16 -1.77
N ILE A 82 -6.32 -0.85 -2.49
CA ILE A 82 -7.37 -0.24 -3.32
C ILE A 82 -8.71 -0.71 -2.79
N VAL A 83 -9.63 0.22 -2.60
CA VAL A 83 -11.03 -0.05 -2.24
C VAL A 83 -11.93 0.74 -3.17
N ARG A 84 -12.97 0.12 -3.71
CA ARG A 84 -13.98 0.79 -4.54
C ARG A 84 -15.36 0.17 -4.34
N PRO A 85 -16.45 0.86 -4.71
CA PRO A 85 -17.76 0.23 -4.81
C PRO A 85 -17.73 -0.99 -5.72
N ASP A 86 -18.63 -1.96 -5.49
CA ASP A 86 -18.81 -3.12 -6.35
C ASP A 86 -19.59 -2.71 -7.61
N SER A 87 -18.95 -1.93 -8.46
CA SER A 87 -19.45 -1.52 -9.78
C SER A 87 -18.29 -1.50 -10.79
N ASP A 88 -18.64 -1.42 -12.07
CA ASP A 88 -17.67 -1.27 -13.17
C ASP A 88 -17.58 0.18 -13.68
N ASP A 89 -18.22 1.12 -12.97
CA ASP A 89 -18.22 2.53 -13.34
C ASP A 89 -16.82 3.14 -13.27
N GLU A 90 -16.54 4.11 -14.14
CA GLU A 90 -15.37 4.95 -14.05
C GLU A 90 -15.58 5.99 -12.94
N LEU A 91 -14.82 5.87 -11.87
CA LEU A 91 -14.97 6.69 -10.66
C LEU A 91 -13.72 7.55 -10.43
N PRO A 92 -13.89 8.74 -9.81
CA PRO A 92 -12.76 9.53 -9.35
C PRO A 92 -11.86 8.74 -8.41
N VAL A 93 -10.54 8.99 -8.47
CA VAL A 93 -9.55 8.33 -7.61
C VAL A 93 -9.08 9.28 -6.53
N VAL A 94 -9.17 8.84 -5.29
CA VAL A 94 -8.62 9.54 -4.11
C VAL A 94 -7.42 8.74 -3.61
N VAL A 95 -6.24 9.35 -3.67
CA VAL A 95 -5.00 8.76 -3.13
C VAL A 95 -4.74 9.32 -1.75
N TYR A 96 -4.64 8.44 -0.77
CA TYR A 96 -4.42 8.78 0.63
C TYR A 96 -2.99 8.44 1.08
N LEU A 97 -2.33 9.44 1.63
CA LEU A 97 -1.03 9.31 2.29
C LEU A 97 -1.26 9.36 3.79
N HIS A 98 -0.95 8.27 4.48
CA HIS A 98 -1.17 8.19 5.92
C HIS A 98 -0.28 9.17 6.69
N GLY A 99 -0.77 9.62 7.86
CA GLY A 99 0.01 10.40 8.82
C GLY A 99 0.96 9.53 9.63
N GLY A 100 1.65 10.15 10.60
CA GLY A 100 2.56 9.47 11.53
C GLY A 100 3.93 10.12 11.63
N SER A 101 4.01 11.44 11.32
CA SER A 101 5.23 12.26 11.45
C SER A 101 6.44 11.68 10.70
N PHE A 102 6.19 10.99 9.59
CA PHE A 102 7.21 10.29 8.78
C PHE A 102 7.94 9.15 9.50
N ILE A 103 7.51 8.75 10.69
CA ILE A 103 8.17 7.74 11.54
C ILE A 103 7.33 6.47 11.63
N VAL A 104 6.00 6.59 11.69
CA VAL A 104 5.05 5.49 11.84
C VAL A 104 3.87 5.65 10.89
N GLY A 105 3.12 4.58 10.70
CA GLY A 105 1.89 4.58 9.93
C GLY A 105 1.80 3.42 8.94
N ALA A 106 0.61 3.21 8.40
CA ALA A 106 0.32 2.15 7.43
C ALA A 106 -0.90 2.52 6.58
N SER A 107 -0.95 1.98 5.36
CA SER A 107 -2.10 2.11 4.45
C SER A 107 -3.40 1.56 5.04
N HIS A 108 -3.31 0.53 5.88
CA HIS A 108 -4.43 -0.25 6.39
C HIS A 108 -4.74 -0.04 7.88
N GLN A 109 -4.38 1.13 8.45
CA GLN A 109 -4.85 1.47 9.78
C GLN A 109 -6.38 1.37 9.85
N SER A 110 -6.90 0.80 10.94
CA SER A 110 -8.31 0.35 11.05
C SER A 110 -9.34 1.46 10.72
N VAL A 111 -9.03 2.70 11.07
CA VAL A 111 -9.89 3.86 10.79
C VAL A 111 -9.75 4.43 9.38
N LEU A 112 -8.81 3.94 8.58
CA LEU A 112 -8.41 4.51 7.29
C LEU A 112 -8.57 3.52 6.12
N GLN A 113 -9.32 2.44 6.31
CA GLN A 113 -9.48 1.38 5.29
C GLN A 113 -10.39 1.77 4.12
N GLY A 114 -11.08 2.89 4.18
CA GLY A 114 -11.83 3.47 3.07
C GLY A 114 -13.19 2.84 2.74
N HIS A 115 -13.60 1.72 3.36
CA HIS A 115 -14.83 0.99 2.99
C HIS A 115 -16.10 1.84 3.06
N THR A 116 -16.30 2.56 4.16
CA THR A 116 -17.45 3.47 4.32
C THR A 116 -17.32 4.69 3.41
N PHE A 117 -16.09 5.18 3.24
CA PHE A 117 -15.81 6.35 2.40
C PHE A 117 -16.21 6.12 0.95
N VAL A 118 -15.82 4.99 0.35
CA VAL A 118 -16.12 4.69 -1.06
C VAL A 118 -17.61 4.45 -1.30
N LYS A 119 -18.33 3.88 -0.32
CA LYS A 119 -19.78 3.67 -0.43
C LYS A 119 -20.58 4.98 -0.40
N ASN A 120 -20.08 5.99 0.27
CA ASN A 120 -20.80 7.25 0.43
C ASN A 120 -20.47 8.27 -0.66
N LEU A 121 -19.32 8.16 -1.31
CA LEU A 121 -18.83 9.18 -2.24
C LEU A 121 -18.62 8.69 -3.66
N ASP A 122 -18.88 7.41 -3.95
CA ASP A 122 -18.67 6.80 -5.27
C ASP A 122 -17.28 7.11 -5.84
N VAL A 123 -16.24 6.76 -5.09
CA VAL A 123 -14.84 6.97 -5.46
C VAL A 123 -14.03 5.68 -5.38
N VAL A 124 -12.92 5.63 -6.08
CA VAL A 124 -11.85 4.65 -5.83
C VAL A 124 -10.92 5.25 -4.79
N TYR A 125 -10.75 4.56 -3.66
CA TYR A 125 -9.83 4.96 -2.60
C TYR A 125 -8.57 4.12 -2.68
N VAL A 126 -7.41 4.79 -2.72
CA VAL A 126 -6.10 4.16 -2.78
C VAL A 126 -5.29 4.66 -1.59
N SER A 127 -4.93 3.77 -0.67
CA SER A 127 -4.02 4.08 0.43
C SER A 127 -2.66 3.43 0.18
N ILE A 128 -1.58 4.14 0.43
CA ILE A 128 -0.24 3.67 0.08
C ILE A 128 0.66 3.51 1.30
N ASN A 129 1.51 2.48 1.28
CA ASN A 129 2.66 2.36 2.15
C ASN A 129 3.88 2.97 1.46
N PHE A 130 4.68 3.70 2.20
CA PHE A 130 5.92 4.32 1.72
C PHE A 130 6.99 4.23 2.80
N ARG A 131 8.24 4.37 2.40
CA ARG A 131 9.38 4.32 3.33
C ARG A 131 9.29 5.41 4.38
N LEU A 132 9.61 5.07 5.62
CA LEU A 132 9.56 5.95 6.78
C LEU A 132 10.93 6.13 7.40
N GLY A 133 11.04 7.12 8.31
CA GLY A 133 12.24 7.41 9.07
C GLY A 133 13.48 7.64 8.18
N ALA A 134 14.62 7.20 8.64
CA ALA A 134 15.88 7.36 7.90
C ALA A 134 15.88 6.64 6.54
N LEU A 135 15.13 5.54 6.40
CA LEU A 135 15.06 4.78 5.15
C LEU A 135 14.32 5.53 4.03
N GLY A 136 13.41 6.44 4.39
CA GLY A 136 12.63 7.23 3.45
C GLY A 136 13.05 8.69 3.32
N TYR A 137 13.58 9.28 4.39
CA TYR A 137 13.73 10.74 4.50
C TYR A 137 15.14 11.21 4.83
N LEU A 138 16.13 10.31 4.91
CA LEU A 138 17.51 10.72 5.10
C LEU A 138 18.04 11.44 3.84
N ASN A 139 18.43 12.70 4.00
CA ASN A 139 19.10 13.44 2.94
C ASN A 139 20.62 13.32 3.08
N MET A 140 21.23 12.45 2.28
CA MET A 140 22.67 12.19 2.30
C MET A 140 23.51 13.38 1.78
N HIS A 141 22.89 14.40 1.19
CA HIS A 141 23.61 15.61 0.73
C HIS A 141 23.73 16.70 1.79
N SER A 142 23.11 16.48 2.95
CA SER A 142 23.16 17.44 4.08
C SER A 142 24.13 17.04 5.20
N VAL A 143 24.94 16.01 4.97
CA VAL A 143 25.94 15.50 5.92
C VAL A 143 27.34 15.75 5.37
#